data_9b51d6f350e162b6f390102fb537b3a2
#
_entry.id   9b51d6f350e162b6f390102fb537b3a2
#
_cell.length_a   1.000
_cell.length_b   1.000
_cell.length_c   1.000
_cell.angle_alpha   90.00
_cell.angle_beta   90.00
_cell.angle_gamma   90.00
#
_symmetry.space_group_name_H-M   'P 1'
#
loop_
_entity.id
_entity.type
_entity.pdbx_description
1 polymer ?
#
loop_
_entity_poly.entity_id
_entity_poly.type
_entity_poly.pdbx_seq_one_letter_code
_entity_poly.pdbx_strand_id
1 'polypeptide(L)'
;MLWRKSRPVLVRTASMNFKSVIVNVLLVALTILILLCDAFSQASTPQKRADANQNPSNVRSKISIYDLESKGVHVVYEADKLWEAPNWSPNGKYLLANSGGALYRFVLDANGKAQPEKLAFDAAYECNNDHGLSPDGKFLAFSASIGSTQESRVFVAFADGTKPLLITQRHHSYFRGWSPDGKWLAFVGKRGDHFNIFRIQGGGTEQQLTSSATDDDGPDYSPDGKWIYSNSNRSSGWDIWRLPADGAGPGDGKAERITSDELEDWFPHPSPDGKWLVFLSFPKGTPGHSVKTEVQLRMMPMPQSGGAQSASGSIQVLTRFFGGQGTINVNSWSPDSKKFAFVSYELLP
;
A
#
# COMPACT_ATOMS: atom_id res chain seq x y z
N MET A 1 -76.86 -48.73 -45.45
CA MET A 1 -76.95 -49.92 -44.57
C MET A 1 -75.59 -50.60 -44.52
N LEU A 2 -74.88 -50.46 -43.43
CA LEU A 2 -73.95 -51.42 -42.78
C LEU A 2 -72.91 -50.60 -41.94
N TRP A 3 -73.13 -50.67 -40.69
CA TRP A 3 -72.29 -50.22 -39.62
C TRP A 3 -70.95 -50.96 -39.58
N ARG A 4 -69.81 -50.32 -39.53
CA ARG A 4 -68.55 -50.92 -39.08
C ARG A 4 -68.15 -50.30 -37.73
N LYS A 5 -68.13 -51.20 -36.72
CA LYS A 5 -67.63 -50.87 -35.36
C LYS A 5 -66.09 -50.65 -35.36
N SER A 6 -65.68 -49.55 -34.95
CA SER A 6 -64.29 -49.30 -34.64
C SER A 6 -63.92 -49.73 -33.22
N ARG A 7 -62.84 -50.47 -33.09
CA ARG A 7 -62.30 -50.94 -31.78
C ARG A 7 -61.57 -49.80 -31.09
N PRO A 8 -61.59 -49.64 -29.74
CA PRO A 8 -60.86 -48.66 -29.02
C PRO A 8 -59.34 -49.00 -28.94
N VAL A 9 -58.47 -48.03 -29.21
CA VAL A 9 -57.04 -48.16 -29.01
C VAL A 9 -56.75 -47.86 -27.52
N LEU A 10 -56.19 -48.86 -26.85
CA LEU A 10 -55.74 -48.73 -25.44
C LEU A 10 -54.44 -47.90 -25.39
N VAL A 11 -54.52 -46.67 -24.97
CA VAL A 11 -53.35 -45.85 -24.65
C VAL A 11 -52.85 -46.23 -23.25
N ARG A 12 -51.71 -46.93 -23.16
CA ARG A 12 -51.03 -47.18 -21.89
C ARG A 12 -50.38 -45.86 -21.45
N THR A 13 -50.93 -45.17 -20.45
CA THR A 13 -50.30 -44.13 -19.73
C THR A 13 -49.28 -44.73 -18.75
N ALA A 14 -47.99 -44.53 -19.01
CA ALA A 14 -46.94 -44.84 -18.06
C ALA A 14 -47.01 -43.84 -16.86
N SER A 15 -47.45 -44.35 -15.71
CA SER A 15 -47.41 -43.58 -14.46
C SER A 15 -45.95 -43.40 -14.05
N MET A 16 -45.38 -42.24 -14.30
CA MET A 16 -44.11 -41.87 -13.73
C MET A 16 -44.25 -41.69 -12.21
N ASN A 17 -43.42 -42.38 -11.47
CA ASN A 17 -43.43 -42.36 -10.01
C ASN A 17 -42.94 -41.02 -9.51
N PHE A 18 -43.85 -40.16 -9.09
CA PHE A 18 -43.61 -38.77 -8.69
C PHE A 18 -42.52 -38.62 -7.59
N LYS A 19 -42.38 -39.66 -6.74
CA LYS A 19 -41.34 -39.75 -5.71
C LYS A 19 -39.92 -39.85 -6.30
N SER A 20 -39.74 -40.57 -7.42
CA SER A 20 -38.43 -40.72 -8.07
C SER A 20 -37.98 -39.45 -8.78
N VAL A 21 -38.90 -38.65 -9.30
CA VAL A 21 -38.58 -37.35 -9.93
C VAL A 21 -38.13 -36.34 -8.88
N ILE A 22 -38.79 -36.28 -7.72
CA ILE A 22 -38.42 -35.36 -6.64
C ILE A 22 -37.03 -35.70 -6.07
N VAL A 23 -36.71 -36.99 -5.87
CA VAL A 23 -35.39 -37.41 -5.37
C VAL A 23 -34.28 -37.06 -6.37
N ASN A 24 -34.49 -37.23 -7.65
CA ASN A 24 -33.49 -36.87 -8.66
C ASN A 24 -33.30 -35.36 -8.80
N VAL A 25 -34.34 -34.54 -8.67
CA VAL A 25 -34.24 -33.09 -8.68
C VAL A 25 -33.49 -32.56 -7.44
N LEU A 26 -33.73 -33.15 -6.25
CA LEU A 26 -33.02 -32.80 -5.02
C LEU A 26 -31.55 -33.24 -5.08
N LEU A 27 -31.21 -34.39 -5.68
CA LEU A 27 -29.82 -34.82 -5.86
C LEU A 27 -29.04 -33.88 -6.84
N VAL A 28 -29.66 -33.47 -7.94
CA VAL A 28 -29.07 -32.55 -8.91
C VAL A 28 -28.90 -31.15 -8.27
N ALA A 29 -29.86 -30.67 -7.49
CA ALA A 29 -29.74 -29.40 -6.77
C ALA A 29 -28.61 -29.43 -5.71
N LEU A 30 -28.44 -30.55 -5.00
CA LEU A 30 -27.40 -30.74 -4.02
C LEU A 30 -26.01 -30.82 -4.66
N THR A 31 -25.84 -31.47 -5.82
CA THR A 31 -24.58 -31.52 -6.57
C THR A 31 -24.22 -30.15 -7.16
N ILE A 32 -25.20 -29.38 -7.65
CA ILE A 32 -24.95 -27.99 -8.12
C ILE A 32 -24.57 -27.12 -6.95
N LEU A 33 -25.16 -27.25 -5.77
CA LEU A 33 -24.80 -26.48 -4.58
C LEU A 33 -23.39 -26.82 -4.09
N ILE A 34 -22.98 -28.09 -4.14
CA ILE A 34 -21.61 -28.52 -3.78
C ILE A 34 -20.60 -27.97 -4.80
N LEU A 35 -20.88 -28.04 -6.11
CA LEU A 35 -20.01 -27.47 -7.16
C LEU A 35 -19.92 -25.95 -7.09
N LEU A 36 -20.98 -25.26 -6.67
CA LEU A 36 -20.94 -23.81 -6.41
C LEU A 36 -20.17 -23.48 -5.15
N CYS A 37 -20.25 -24.29 -4.08
CA CYS A 37 -19.41 -24.11 -2.89
C CYS A 37 -17.92 -24.31 -3.20
N ASP A 38 -17.56 -25.32 -4.01
CA ASP A 38 -16.17 -25.53 -4.42
C ASP A 38 -15.66 -24.41 -5.35
N ALA A 39 -16.50 -23.86 -6.23
CA ALA A 39 -16.16 -22.73 -7.09
C ALA A 39 -16.01 -21.43 -6.27
N PHE A 40 -16.80 -21.21 -5.21
CA PHE A 40 -16.62 -20.09 -4.29
C PHE A 40 -15.44 -20.28 -3.34
N SER A 41 -15.05 -21.52 -3.02
CA SER A 41 -13.86 -21.82 -2.20
C SER A 41 -12.55 -21.59 -2.95
N GLN A 42 -12.54 -21.60 -4.29
CA GLN A 42 -11.33 -21.27 -5.08
C GLN A 42 -11.21 -19.79 -5.46
N ALA A 43 -12.24 -18.98 -5.18
CA ALA A 43 -12.30 -17.58 -5.60
C ALA A 43 -11.89 -16.57 -4.52
N SER A 44 -11.21 -16.96 -3.46
CA SER A 44 -10.50 -16.04 -2.56
C SER A 44 -9.56 -16.80 -1.63
N THR A 45 -8.43 -17.26 -2.14
CA THR A 45 -7.24 -17.26 -1.28
C THR A 45 -6.94 -15.79 -0.98
N PRO A 46 -6.99 -15.35 0.29
CA PRO A 46 -6.46 -14.03 0.63
C PRO A 46 -5.01 -14.09 0.18
N GLN A 47 -4.67 -13.23 -0.79
CA GLN A 47 -3.28 -13.01 -1.17
C GLN A 47 -2.59 -12.64 0.13
N LYS A 48 -1.83 -13.56 0.72
CA LYS A 48 -0.94 -13.26 1.84
C LYS A 48 -0.13 -12.06 1.35
N ARG A 49 -0.38 -10.88 1.92
CA ARG A 49 0.60 -9.80 1.86
C ARG A 49 1.89 -10.49 2.23
N ALA A 50 2.89 -10.49 1.36
CA ALA A 50 4.17 -11.09 1.64
C ALA A 50 4.63 -10.46 2.95
N ASP A 51 4.57 -11.26 4.02
CA ASP A 51 4.86 -10.79 5.37
C ASP A 51 6.23 -10.13 5.31
N ALA A 52 6.29 -8.86 5.72
CA ALA A 52 7.50 -8.05 5.76
C ALA A 52 8.62 -8.69 6.62
N ASN A 53 8.37 -9.86 7.16
CA ASN A 53 9.26 -10.64 8.00
C ASN A 53 9.95 -11.81 7.30
N GLN A 54 9.82 -11.95 5.97
CA GLN A 54 10.75 -12.80 5.24
C GLN A 54 12.06 -12.02 5.10
N ASN A 55 12.88 -12.12 6.15
CA ASN A 55 14.26 -11.64 6.13
C ASN A 55 15.01 -12.43 5.03
N PRO A 56 15.21 -11.84 3.84
CA PRO A 56 15.99 -12.52 2.83
C PRO A 56 17.44 -12.42 3.29
N SER A 57 17.94 -13.48 3.84
CA SER A 57 19.33 -13.63 4.31
C SER A 57 20.39 -13.41 3.23
N ASN A 58 19.97 -13.10 1.99
CA ASN A 58 20.83 -12.99 0.82
C ASN A 58 20.57 -11.73 -0.01
N VAL A 59 20.32 -10.57 0.62
CA VAL A 59 20.26 -9.29 -0.07
C VAL A 59 21.26 -8.30 0.47
N ARG A 60 21.86 -7.54 -0.43
CA ARG A 60 22.56 -6.29 -0.16
C ARG A 60 21.63 -5.14 -0.43
N SER A 61 21.43 -4.27 0.56
CA SER A 61 20.68 -3.04 0.41
C SER A 61 21.60 -1.85 0.21
N LYS A 62 21.26 -0.97 -0.72
CA LYS A 62 21.92 0.30 -0.97
C LYS A 62 20.95 1.44 -0.66
N ILE A 63 21.13 2.13 0.48
CA ILE A 63 20.41 3.36 0.77
C ILE A 63 21.07 4.46 -0.07
N SER A 64 20.27 5.08 -0.92
CA SER A 64 20.74 6.04 -1.92
C SER A 64 19.95 7.32 -1.85
N ILE A 65 20.57 8.42 -2.29
CA ILE A 65 19.95 9.72 -2.46
C ILE A 65 19.98 10.06 -3.96
N TYR A 66 18.83 10.37 -4.52
CA TYR A 66 18.72 10.99 -5.84
C TYR A 66 18.75 12.51 -5.67
N ASP A 67 19.61 13.19 -6.41
CA ASP A 67 19.74 14.63 -6.43
C ASP A 67 19.16 15.19 -7.75
N LEU A 68 18.17 16.10 -7.64
CA LEU A 68 17.45 16.61 -8.80
C LEU A 68 18.30 17.55 -9.66
N GLU A 69 19.25 18.27 -9.06
CA GLU A 69 20.08 19.21 -9.76
C GLU A 69 21.13 18.50 -10.62
N SER A 70 21.86 17.56 -10.03
CA SER A 70 22.87 16.77 -10.74
C SER A 70 22.27 15.61 -11.54
N LYS A 71 21.00 15.24 -11.27
CA LYS A 71 20.34 14.04 -11.78
C LYS A 71 21.12 12.76 -11.46
N GLY A 72 21.84 12.77 -10.36
CA GLY A 72 22.75 11.71 -9.92
C GLY A 72 22.21 10.92 -8.74
N VAL A 73 22.67 9.67 -8.63
CA VAL A 73 22.40 8.79 -7.49
C VAL A 73 23.66 8.65 -6.66
N HIS A 74 23.56 8.90 -5.36
CA HIS A 74 24.64 8.78 -4.40
C HIS A 74 24.30 7.73 -3.34
N VAL A 75 25.07 6.63 -3.29
CA VAL A 75 24.95 5.63 -2.23
C VAL A 75 25.51 6.19 -0.93
N VAL A 76 24.67 6.35 0.09
CA VAL A 76 25.06 6.87 1.41
C VAL A 76 25.40 5.75 2.40
N TYR A 77 24.78 4.57 2.23
CA TYR A 77 25.03 3.38 3.04
C TYR A 77 24.77 2.11 2.25
N GLU A 78 25.56 1.06 2.51
CA GLU A 78 25.42 -0.25 1.89
C GLU A 78 25.72 -1.34 2.91
N ALA A 79 24.93 -2.42 2.93
CA ALA A 79 25.18 -3.59 3.78
C ALA A 79 24.46 -4.84 3.26
N ASP A 80 25.02 -6.01 3.59
CA ASP A 80 24.46 -7.33 3.32
C ASP A 80 23.34 -7.64 4.34
N LYS A 81 22.30 -6.84 4.30
CA LYS A 81 21.16 -6.86 5.20
C LYS A 81 19.99 -6.13 4.56
N LEU A 82 18.76 -6.55 4.84
CA LEU A 82 17.58 -5.83 4.39
C LEU A 82 17.43 -4.51 5.16
N TRP A 83 17.44 -3.41 4.42
CA TRP A 83 17.07 -2.08 4.86
C TRP A 83 15.92 -1.58 4.03
N GLU A 84 14.99 -0.83 4.64
CA GLU A 84 13.76 -0.40 3.97
C GLU A 84 13.38 1.02 4.37
N ALA A 85 12.61 1.68 3.48
CA ALA A 85 11.88 2.92 3.70
C ALA A 85 12.72 4.08 4.27
N PRO A 86 13.84 4.46 3.62
CA PRO A 86 14.59 5.62 4.07
C PRO A 86 13.75 6.88 3.93
N ASN A 87 13.69 7.71 4.98
CA ASN A 87 13.01 8.99 4.93
C ASN A 87 13.79 10.07 5.68
N TRP A 88 13.66 11.32 5.20
CA TRP A 88 14.40 12.46 5.75
C TRP A 88 13.79 12.96 7.05
N SER A 89 14.66 13.37 7.97
CA SER A 89 14.26 14.22 9.07
C SER A 89 13.84 15.62 8.58
N PRO A 90 12.84 16.27 9.20
CA PRO A 90 12.39 17.61 8.78
C PRO A 90 13.46 18.70 8.83
N ASN A 91 14.52 18.51 9.64
CA ASN A 91 15.65 19.40 9.71
C ASN A 91 16.78 19.08 8.70
N GLY A 92 16.61 18.06 7.87
CA GLY A 92 17.56 17.65 6.83
C GLY A 92 18.86 17.02 7.32
N LYS A 93 18.99 16.70 8.62
CA LYS A 93 20.27 16.27 9.21
C LYS A 93 20.52 14.78 9.16
N TYR A 94 19.47 13.95 9.02
CA TYR A 94 19.59 12.51 9.03
C TYR A 94 18.45 11.84 8.26
N LEU A 95 18.64 10.58 7.92
CA LEU A 95 17.59 9.70 7.44
C LEU A 95 17.15 8.75 8.55
N LEU A 96 15.90 8.30 8.50
CA LEU A 96 15.42 7.12 9.20
C LEU A 96 15.29 5.99 8.21
N ALA A 97 15.51 4.75 8.65
CA ALA A 97 15.17 3.54 7.91
C ALA A 97 14.93 2.38 8.90
N ASN A 98 14.24 1.33 8.46
CA ASN A 98 14.05 0.15 9.27
C ASN A 98 14.87 -1.04 8.77
N SER A 99 15.18 -1.94 9.70
CA SER A 99 15.79 -3.23 9.42
C SER A 99 15.55 -4.19 10.58
N GLY A 100 15.08 -5.41 10.27
CA GLY A 100 14.91 -6.48 11.27
C GLY A 100 14.01 -6.09 12.44
N GLY A 101 12.89 -5.43 12.18
CA GLY A 101 11.91 -5.02 13.19
C GLY A 101 12.31 -3.80 14.01
N ALA A 102 13.43 -3.13 13.70
CA ALA A 102 13.91 -1.96 14.44
C ALA A 102 14.09 -0.74 13.52
N LEU A 103 14.00 0.45 14.08
CA LEU A 103 14.25 1.72 13.40
C LEU A 103 15.64 2.26 13.74
N TYR A 104 16.24 2.88 12.74
CA TYR A 104 17.61 3.40 12.82
C TYR A 104 17.68 4.82 12.25
N ARG A 105 18.57 5.62 12.81
CA ARG A 105 18.94 6.94 12.34
C ARG A 105 20.28 6.85 11.62
N PHE A 106 20.39 7.55 10.49
CA PHE A 106 21.57 7.65 9.64
C PHE A 106 21.98 9.11 9.54
N VAL A 107 22.93 9.55 10.35
CA VAL A 107 23.48 10.90 10.29
C VAL A 107 24.51 10.93 9.17
N LEU A 108 24.30 11.82 8.18
CA LEU A 108 25.21 11.99 7.06
C LEU A 108 26.45 12.75 7.50
N ASP A 109 27.63 12.21 7.22
CA ASP A 109 28.92 12.88 7.42
C ASP A 109 29.20 13.91 6.31
N ALA A 110 30.33 14.62 6.41
CA ALA A 110 30.75 15.61 5.42
C ALA A 110 30.99 15.03 4.01
N ASN A 111 31.17 13.71 3.88
CA ASN A 111 31.33 12.99 2.61
C ASN A 111 30.00 12.42 2.08
N GLY A 112 28.88 12.69 2.77
CA GLY A 112 27.57 12.13 2.43
C GLY A 112 27.45 10.65 2.74
N LYS A 113 28.27 10.08 3.62
CA LYS A 113 28.16 8.70 4.12
C LYS A 113 27.50 8.70 5.48
N ALA A 114 26.89 7.58 5.84
CA ALA A 114 26.20 7.44 7.11
C ALA A 114 26.49 6.10 7.78
N GLN A 115 26.29 6.06 9.09
CA GLN A 115 26.27 4.84 9.88
C GLN A 115 24.94 4.71 10.63
N PRO A 116 24.37 3.50 10.76
CA PRO A 116 23.11 3.28 11.45
C PRO A 116 23.28 3.40 12.96
N GLU A 117 22.45 4.22 13.57
CA GLU A 117 22.27 4.32 15.02
C GLU A 117 20.86 3.83 15.38
N LYS A 118 20.75 2.74 16.14
CA LYS A 118 19.46 2.17 16.53
C LYS A 118 18.71 3.10 17.48
N LEU A 119 17.41 3.34 17.20
CA LEU A 119 16.55 4.09 18.12
C LEU A 119 16.18 3.25 19.35
N ALA A 120 15.85 3.94 20.45
CA ALA A 120 15.63 3.34 21.77
C ALA A 120 14.21 2.74 21.92
N PHE A 121 13.81 1.87 20.99
CA PHE A 121 12.57 1.10 21.14
C PHE A 121 12.76 -0.11 22.05
N ASP A 122 11.71 -0.44 22.81
CA ASP A 122 11.63 -1.75 23.49
C ASP A 122 11.63 -2.87 22.44
N ALA A 123 12.34 -3.95 22.74
CA ALA A 123 12.45 -5.13 21.86
C ALA A 123 11.11 -5.83 21.57
N ALA A 124 10.05 -5.50 22.32
CA ALA A 124 8.72 -6.02 22.06
C ALA A 124 8.06 -5.42 20.78
N TYR A 125 8.53 -4.27 20.30
CA TYR A 125 8.01 -3.64 19.07
C TYR A 125 8.74 -4.20 17.85
N GLU A 126 7.98 -4.85 16.96
CA GLU A 126 8.43 -5.26 15.65
C GLU A 126 7.94 -4.25 14.62
N CYS A 127 8.77 -3.22 14.38
CA CYS A 127 8.47 -2.15 13.42
C CYS A 127 8.58 -2.67 11.99
N ASN A 128 7.62 -2.27 11.15
CA ASN A 128 7.70 -2.49 9.71
C ASN A 128 8.28 -1.26 8.98
N ASN A 129 8.15 -1.21 7.65
CA ASN A 129 8.67 -0.15 6.79
C ASN A 129 7.78 1.10 6.71
N ASP A 130 6.83 1.26 7.64
CA ASP A 130 5.89 2.39 7.66
C ASP A 130 6.20 3.29 8.87
N HIS A 131 7.00 4.32 8.67
CA HIS A 131 7.41 5.23 9.74
C HIS A 131 7.76 6.63 9.19
N GLY A 132 7.63 7.65 10.03
CA GLY A 132 7.96 9.03 9.64
C GLY A 132 7.85 10.01 10.79
N LEU A 133 8.72 11.04 10.76
CA LEU A 133 8.71 12.10 11.75
C LEU A 133 7.57 13.09 11.51
N SER A 134 7.05 13.66 12.59
CA SER A 134 6.13 14.80 12.52
C SER A 134 6.81 16.00 11.85
N PRO A 135 6.06 16.92 11.22
CA PRO A 135 6.63 18.09 10.52
C PRO A 135 7.54 18.94 11.41
N ASP A 136 7.29 19.01 12.72
CA ASP A 136 8.13 19.70 13.68
C ASP A 136 9.32 18.88 14.20
N GLY A 137 9.43 17.61 13.78
CA GLY A 137 10.51 16.69 14.12
C GLY A 137 10.52 16.19 15.56
N LYS A 138 9.45 16.43 16.35
CA LYS A 138 9.42 16.04 17.77
C LYS A 138 8.88 14.62 18.00
N PHE A 139 8.03 14.15 17.12
CA PHE A 139 7.37 12.87 17.23
C PHE A 139 7.70 11.97 16.04
N LEU A 140 7.61 10.68 16.27
CA LEU A 140 7.79 9.63 15.27
C LEU A 140 6.53 8.78 15.27
N ALA A 141 5.80 8.76 14.14
CA ALA A 141 4.75 7.80 13.90
C ALA A 141 5.34 6.55 13.22
N PHE A 142 4.87 5.39 13.61
CA PHE A 142 5.32 4.12 13.05
C PHE A 142 4.26 3.03 13.18
N SER A 143 4.36 2.03 12.33
CA SER A 143 3.55 0.82 12.43
C SER A 143 4.39 -0.31 13.01
N ALA A 144 3.82 -1.03 13.97
CA ALA A 144 4.46 -2.17 14.57
C ALA A 144 3.45 -3.23 15.02
N SER A 145 3.89 -4.47 15.12
CA SER A 145 3.27 -5.50 15.95
C SER A 145 3.97 -5.57 17.30
N ILE A 146 3.27 -6.10 18.31
CA ILE A 146 3.84 -6.33 19.63
C ILE A 146 3.97 -7.84 19.85
N GLY A 147 5.18 -8.31 20.09
CA GLY A 147 5.47 -9.74 20.16
C GLY A 147 5.15 -10.46 18.85
N SER A 148 4.79 -11.74 18.91
CA SER A 148 4.54 -12.58 17.72
C SER A 148 3.13 -12.42 17.12
N THR A 149 2.38 -11.36 17.44
CA THR A 149 0.95 -11.26 17.08
C THR A 149 0.69 -11.01 15.60
N GLN A 150 1.66 -10.52 14.82
CA GLN A 150 1.48 -10.11 13.42
C GLN A 150 0.38 -9.05 13.20
N GLU A 151 -0.10 -8.42 14.27
CA GLU A 151 -1.18 -7.44 14.29
C GLU A 151 -0.65 -6.02 14.24
N SER A 152 -0.31 -5.54 13.05
CA SER A 152 0.20 -4.18 12.89
C SER A 152 -0.80 -3.12 13.33
N ARG A 153 -0.34 -2.19 14.16
CA ARG A 153 -1.05 -0.98 14.62
C ARG A 153 -0.15 0.24 14.50
N VAL A 154 -0.77 1.41 14.48
CA VAL A 154 -0.05 2.68 14.43
C VAL A 154 0.24 3.17 15.85
N PHE A 155 1.47 3.58 16.07
CA PHE A 155 1.99 4.17 17.30
C PHE A 155 2.60 5.53 17.02
N VAL A 156 2.69 6.37 18.06
CA VAL A 156 3.47 7.61 18.07
C VAL A 156 4.40 7.61 19.29
N ALA A 157 5.67 7.92 19.07
CA ALA A 157 6.68 8.04 20.13
C ALA A 157 7.36 9.43 20.04
N PHE A 158 8.22 9.75 20.99
CA PHE A 158 9.20 10.82 20.75
C PHE A 158 10.14 10.45 19.61
N ALA A 159 10.76 11.44 18.98
CA ALA A 159 11.62 11.23 17.80
C ALA A 159 12.83 10.31 18.05
N ASP A 160 13.22 10.10 19.31
CA ASP A 160 14.24 9.15 19.74
C ASP A 160 13.74 7.71 19.94
N GLY A 161 12.44 7.48 19.74
CA GLY A 161 11.78 6.19 19.91
C GLY A 161 11.26 5.92 21.33
N THR A 162 11.44 6.86 22.27
CA THR A 162 10.96 6.68 23.64
C THR A 162 9.46 6.95 23.80
N LYS A 163 8.84 6.34 24.82
CA LYS A 163 7.43 6.53 25.22
C LYS A 163 6.42 6.31 24.07
N PRO A 164 6.44 5.16 23.41
CA PRO A 164 5.46 4.87 22.35
C PRO A 164 4.03 4.82 22.92
N LEU A 165 3.10 5.46 22.23
CA LEU A 165 1.68 5.51 22.54
C LEU A 165 0.91 4.85 21.39
N LEU A 166 0.01 3.93 21.71
CA LEU A 166 -0.90 3.31 20.75
C LEU A 166 -1.91 4.33 20.23
N ILE A 167 -2.01 4.45 18.91
CA ILE A 167 -2.92 5.38 18.23
C ILE A 167 -4.14 4.65 17.65
N THR A 168 -3.94 3.57 16.88
CA THR A 168 -5.06 2.80 16.32
C THR A 168 -5.37 1.59 17.21
N GLN A 169 -6.63 1.47 17.66
CA GLN A 169 -7.06 0.33 18.48
C GLN A 169 -7.22 -0.95 17.65
N ARG A 170 -7.58 -0.81 16.38
CA ARG A 170 -7.79 -1.93 15.46
C ARG A 170 -6.49 -2.27 14.73
N HIS A 171 -6.21 -3.57 14.60
CA HIS A 171 -5.07 -4.07 13.82
C HIS A 171 -5.29 -3.97 12.30
N HIS A 172 -4.30 -4.39 11.52
CA HIS A 172 -4.18 -4.11 10.09
C HIS A 172 -4.28 -2.60 9.81
N SER A 173 -3.51 -1.84 10.58
CA SER A 173 -3.33 -0.41 10.42
C SER A 173 -1.86 -0.12 10.12
N TYR A 174 -1.61 0.61 9.04
CA TYR A 174 -0.28 0.88 8.49
C TYR A 174 -0.12 2.38 8.26
N PHE A 175 0.75 3.02 9.03
CA PHE A 175 1.05 4.44 8.91
C PHE A 175 1.62 4.76 7.53
N ARG A 176 1.29 5.95 6.98
CA ARG A 176 1.84 6.42 5.72
C ARG A 176 2.31 7.87 5.75
N GLY A 177 1.59 8.77 6.39
CA GLY A 177 1.95 10.18 6.36
C GLY A 177 1.35 11.02 7.48
N TRP A 178 2.03 12.09 7.82
CA TRP A 178 1.55 13.16 8.67
C TRP A 178 0.87 14.23 7.82
N SER A 179 -0.20 14.86 8.32
CA SER A 179 -0.67 16.12 7.74
C SER A 179 0.39 17.22 7.93
N PRO A 180 0.50 18.21 7.03
CA PRO A 180 1.50 19.27 7.13
C PRO A 180 1.42 20.09 8.41
N ASP A 181 0.23 20.18 9.02
CA ASP A 181 0.03 20.86 10.32
C ASP A 181 0.32 19.96 11.53
N GLY A 182 0.73 18.71 11.29
CA GLY A 182 1.08 17.74 12.32
C GLY A 182 -0.08 17.20 13.15
N LYS A 183 -1.34 17.50 12.79
CA LYS A 183 -2.50 17.09 13.60
C LYS A 183 -3.03 15.72 13.26
N TRP A 184 -2.94 15.32 11.98
CA TRP A 184 -3.52 14.09 11.46
C TRP A 184 -2.46 13.12 11.03
N LEU A 185 -2.75 11.84 11.21
CA LEU A 185 -2.03 10.71 10.64
C LEU A 185 -2.89 10.07 9.57
N ALA A 186 -2.39 9.96 8.36
CA ALA A 186 -2.99 9.12 7.32
C ALA A 186 -2.42 7.70 7.44
N PHE A 187 -3.29 6.72 7.31
CA PHE A 187 -2.92 5.32 7.40
C PHE A 187 -3.82 4.45 6.51
N VAL A 188 -3.34 3.28 6.18
CA VAL A 188 -4.12 2.24 5.51
C VAL A 188 -4.69 1.32 6.57
N GLY A 189 -5.98 1.02 6.47
CA GLY A 189 -6.65 0.14 7.41
C GLY A 189 -7.54 -0.87 6.73
N LYS A 190 -7.49 -2.14 7.19
CA LYS A 190 -8.48 -3.14 6.80
C LYS A 190 -9.58 -3.18 7.84
N ARG A 191 -10.79 -2.72 7.46
CA ARG A 191 -11.96 -2.65 8.37
C ARG A 191 -13.15 -3.48 7.87
N GLY A 192 -12.97 -4.19 6.78
CA GLY A 192 -13.86 -5.12 6.11
C GLY A 192 -13.03 -6.03 5.21
N ASP A 193 -13.48 -6.23 3.97
CA ASP A 193 -12.80 -7.11 3.01
C ASP A 193 -11.62 -6.43 2.32
N HIS A 194 -11.62 -5.09 2.23
CA HIS A 194 -10.64 -4.30 1.52
C HIS A 194 -9.83 -3.38 2.43
N PHE A 195 -8.65 -3.01 1.94
CA PHE A 195 -7.85 -1.93 2.51
C PHE A 195 -8.37 -0.59 2.00
N ASN A 196 -8.59 0.34 2.92
CA ASN A 196 -9.02 1.69 2.59
C ASN A 196 -8.14 2.72 3.31
N ILE A 197 -8.25 3.97 2.85
CA ILE A 197 -7.55 5.10 3.46
C ILE A 197 -8.34 5.61 4.65
N PHE A 198 -7.63 5.84 5.74
CA PHE A 198 -8.13 6.41 6.99
C PHE A 198 -7.24 7.56 7.42
N ARG A 199 -7.80 8.43 8.26
CA ARG A 199 -7.00 9.37 9.05
C ARG A 199 -7.44 9.31 10.52
N ILE A 200 -6.52 9.70 11.41
CA ILE A 200 -6.79 9.81 12.84
C ILE A 200 -6.04 11.00 13.43
N GLN A 201 -6.68 11.73 14.33
CA GLN A 201 -6.01 12.69 15.18
C GLN A 201 -5.68 12.02 16.52
N GLY A 202 -4.55 12.33 17.11
CA GLY A 202 -4.06 11.64 18.31
C GLY A 202 -5.11 11.51 19.41
N GLY A 203 -5.40 10.26 19.80
CA GLY A 203 -6.44 9.93 20.81
C GLY A 203 -7.88 10.05 20.34
N GLY A 204 -8.14 10.39 19.07
CA GLY A 204 -9.47 10.53 18.48
C GLY A 204 -10.03 9.26 17.85
N THR A 205 -11.14 9.42 17.11
CA THR A 205 -11.78 8.34 16.34
C THR A 205 -11.19 8.26 14.94
N GLU A 206 -11.00 7.04 14.45
CA GLU A 206 -10.62 6.78 13.05
C GLU A 206 -11.69 7.36 12.11
N GLN A 207 -11.26 8.10 11.09
CA GLN A 207 -12.12 8.62 10.02
C GLN A 207 -11.76 7.89 8.74
N GLN A 208 -12.71 7.16 8.18
CA GLN A 208 -12.55 6.51 6.88
C GLN A 208 -12.68 7.55 5.77
N LEU A 209 -11.72 7.60 4.85
CA LEU A 209 -11.66 8.59 3.77
C LEU A 209 -12.04 8.00 2.41
N THR A 210 -11.82 6.69 2.20
CA THR A 210 -12.27 5.95 1.02
C THR A 210 -13.12 4.75 1.41
N SER A 211 -14.04 4.35 0.54
CA SER A 211 -14.98 3.24 0.75
C SER A 211 -15.09 2.34 -0.47
N SER A 212 -14.05 2.31 -1.29
CA SER A 212 -13.98 1.51 -2.51
C SER A 212 -14.14 0.01 -2.21
N ALA A 213 -14.76 -0.71 -3.13
CA ALA A 213 -14.83 -2.17 -3.11
C ALA A 213 -13.55 -2.84 -3.66
N THR A 214 -12.46 -2.10 -3.68
CA THR A 214 -11.11 -2.49 -4.09
C THR A 214 -10.12 -1.98 -3.06
N ASP A 215 -8.85 -2.34 -3.20
CA ASP A 215 -7.83 -1.92 -2.25
C ASP A 215 -7.26 -0.53 -2.59
N ASP A 216 -7.11 0.30 -1.56
CA ASP A 216 -6.38 1.56 -1.56
C ASP A 216 -5.19 1.47 -0.62
N ASP A 217 -4.03 2.05 -0.99
CA ASP A 217 -2.81 2.05 -0.16
C ASP A 217 -2.00 3.35 -0.38
N GLY A 218 -0.94 3.53 0.40
CA GLY A 218 0.08 4.56 0.23
C GLY A 218 -0.41 6.00 0.35
N PRO A 219 -1.31 6.37 1.29
CA PRO A 219 -1.76 7.76 1.40
C PRO A 219 -0.64 8.69 1.89
N ASP A 220 -0.45 9.81 1.19
CA ASP A 220 0.42 10.90 1.62
C ASP A 220 -0.23 12.26 1.35
N TYR A 221 -0.04 13.21 2.27
CA TYR A 221 -0.65 14.53 2.17
C TYR A 221 0.07 15.42 1.15
N SER A 222 -0.70 16.22 0.43
CA SER A 222 -0.12 17.38 -0.26
C SER A 222 0.44 18.40 0.74
N PRO A 223 1.48 19.19 0.39
CA PRO A 223 2.08 20.15 1.31
C PRO A 223 1.12 21.25 1.79
N ASP A 224 0.08 21.56 1.02
CA ASP A 224 -0.96 22.52 1.41
C ASP A 224 -2.07 21.89 2.28
N GLY A 225 -2.00 20.57 2.52
CA GLY A 225 -2.94 19.82 3.35
C GLY A 225 -4.32 19.61 2.75
N LYS A 226 -4.55 19.98 1.48
CA LYS A 226 -5.88 19.90 0.85
C LYS A 226 -6.18 18.54 0.24
N TRP A 227 -5.14 17.81 -0.18
CA TRP A 227 -5.25 16.55 -0.87
C TRP A 227 -4.49 15.45 -0.14
N ILE A 228 -4.96 14.22 -0.33
CA ILE A 228 -4.21 13.01 -0.06
C ILE A 228 -4.00 12.31 -1.41
N TYR A 229 -2.76 12.00 -1.74
CA TYR A 229 -2.38 11.14 -2.85
C TYR A 229 -2.28 9.72 -2.34
N SER A 230 -2.73 8.75 -3.12
CA SER A 230 -2.70 7.32 -2.77
C SER A 230 -2.62 6.48 -4.03
N ASN A 231 -2.39 5.20 -3.90
CA ASN A 231 -2.57 4.25 -4.99
C ASN A 231 -3.84 3.41 -4.77
N SER A 232 -4.48 3.00 -5.86
CA SER A 232 -5.71 2.22 -5.85
C SER A 232 -5.80 1.31 -7.06
N ASN A 233 -6.35 0.12 -6.88
CA ASN A 233 -6.58 -0.82 -7.99
C ASN A 233 -8.01 -0.75 -8.56
N ARG A 234 -8.76 0.32 -8.28
CA ARG A 234 -10.14 0.55 -8.77
C ARG A 234 -10.25 0.69 -10.29
N SER A 235 -9.14 0.92 -10.99
CA SER A 235 -9.05 1.07 -12.44
C SER A 235 -8.61 -0.20 -13.18
N SER A 236 -8.67 -1.37 -12.54
CA SER A 236 -8.21 -2.67 -13.05
C SER A 236 -6.68 -2.83 -13.14
N GLY A 237 -5.93 -1.93 -12.51
CA GLY A 237 -4.49 -1.90 -12.29
C GLY A 237 -4.21 -0.91 -11.18
N TRP A 238 -3.00 -0.93 -10.64
CA TRP A 238 -2.61 0.01 -9.60
C TRP A 238 -2.17 1.33 -10.21
N ASP A 239 -2.93 2.37 -9.90
CA ASP A 239 -2.67 3.74 -10.34
C ASP A 239 -2.59 4.70 -9.16
N ILE A 240 -1.96 5.85 -9.41
CA ILE A 240 -2.00 6.95 -8.46
C ILE A 240 -3.35 7.67 -8.59
N TRP A 241 -3.95 7.92 -7.45
CA TRP A 241 -5.18 8.68 -7.26
C TRP A 241 -4.95 9.81 -6.26
N ARG A 242 -5.83 10.79 -6.24
CA ARG A 242 -5.92 11.76 -5.16
C ARG A 242 -7.35 11.93 -4.69
N LEU A 243 -7.53 12.34 -3.46
CA LEU A 243 -8.81 12.65 -2.86
C LEU A 243 -8.68 13.88 -1.95
N PRO A 244 -9.77 14.64 -1.71
CA PRO A 244 -9.76 15.69 -0.70
C PRO A 244 -9.32 15.14 0.66
N ALA A 245 -8.54 15.91 1.42
CA ALA A 245 -7.99 15.46 2.70
C ALA A 245 -9.08 15.16 3.75
N ASP A 246 -10.30 15.65 3.55
CA ASP A 246 -11.47 15.37 4.40
C ASP A 246 -12.31 14.16 3.92
N GLY A 247 -11.90 13.52 2.81
CA GLY A 247 -12.47 12.27 2.30
C GLY A 247 -13.00 12.34 0.88
N ALA A 248 -13.07 11.18 0.25
CA ALA A 248 -13.50 11.02 -1.15
C ALA A 248 -15.03 11.22 -1.35
N GLY A 249 -15.79 11.37 -0.27
CA GLY A 249 -17.24 11.53 -0.32
C GLY A 249 -17.98 10.22 -0.62
N PRO A 250 -19.31 10.27 -0.77
CA PRO A 250 -20.12 9.08 -1.02
C PRO A 250 -19.66 8.34 -2.29
N GLY A 251 -19.43 7.02 -2.17
CA GLY A 251 -18.99 6.17 -3.29
C GLY A 251 -17.66 6.62 -3.90
N ASP A 252 -16.84 7.31 -3.12
CA ASP A 252 -15.55 7.88 -3.52
C ASP A 252 -15.62 8.82 -4.74
N GLY A 253 -16.77 9.49 -4.92
CA GLY A 253 -17.07 10.32 -6.09
C GLY A 253 -16.17 11.55 -6.28
N LYS A 254 -15.35 11.90 -5.28
CA LYS A 254 -14.37 13.00 -5.36
C LYS A 254 -12.94 12.49 -5.57
N ALA A 255 -12.73 11.18 -5.69
CA ALA A 255 -11.41 10.64 -6.01
C ALA A 255 -11.08 10.87 -7.49
N GLU A 256 -9.87 11.32 -7.77
CA GLU A 256 -9.40 11.65 -9.12
C GLU A 256 -8.20 10.76 -9.48
N ARG A 257 -8.26 10.09 -10.65
CA ARG A 257 -7.14 9.29 -11.17
C ARG A 257 -6.05 10.21 -11.72
N ILE A 258 -4.79 9.96 -11.35
CA ILE A 258 -3.63 10.78 -11.72
C ILE A 258 -2.77 10.08 -12.78
N THR A 259 -2.50 8.78 -12.61
CA THR A 259 -1.79 7.98 -13.61
C THR A 259 -2.72 7.00 -14.29
N SER A 260 -2.38 6.57 -15.52
CA SER A 260 -3.25 5.71 -16.33
C SER A 260 -2.49 4.95 -17.41
N ASP A 261 -1.17 4.79 -17.27
CA ASP A 261 -0.38 3.99 -18.20
C ASP A 261 -0.45 2.47 -17.87
N GLU A 262 0.39 1.67 -18.48
CA GLU A 262 0.35 0.21 -18.33
C GLU A 262 1.10 -0.32 -17.11
N LEU A 263 1.79 0.53 -16.35
CA LEU A 263 2.55 0.13 -15.18
C LEU A 263 1.66 0.11 -13.93
N GLU A 264 2.13 -0.58 -12.89
CA GLU A 264 1.46 -0.60 -11.59
C GLU A 264 2.13 0.45 -10.70
N ASP A 265 1.44 1.55 -10.39
CA ASP A 265 1.98 2.71 -9.69
C ASP A 265 1.66 2.72 -8.20
N TRP A 266 2.70 2.94 -7.38
CA TRP A 266 2.65 2.81 -5.93
C TRP A 266 3.38 3.93 -5.20
N PHE A 267 2.94 4.22 -3.95
CA PHE A 267 3.61 5.09 -3.00
C PHE A 267 3.88 6.49 -3.54
N PRO A 268 2.84 7.27 -3.86
CA PRO A 268 3.00 8.64 -4.34
C PRO A 268 3.42 9.58 -3.21
N HIS A 269 4.52 10.30 -3.38
CA HIS A 269 5.05 11.24 -2.41
C HIS A 269 5.19 12.64 -2.99
N PRO A 270 4.32 13.59 -2.59
CA PRO A 270 4.46 15.00 -2.93
C PRO A 270 5.77 15.59 -2.37
N SER A 271 6.47 16.41 -3.17
CA SER A 271 7.60 17.19 -2.68
C SER A 271 7.14 18.30 -1.72
N PRO A 272 7.93 18.66 -0.69
CA PRO A 272 7.56 19.71 0.26
C PRO A 272 7.23 21.07 -0.36
N ASP A 273 7.82 21.42 -1.51
CA ASP A 273 7.54 22.66 -2.25
C ASP A 273 6.28 22.58 -3.15
N GLY A 274 5.61 21.41 -3.19
CA GLY A 274 4.40 21.18 -3.96
C GLY A 274 4.57 21.16 -5.48
N LYS A 275 5.79 21.00 -5.99
CA LYS A 275 6.04 21.01 -7.45
C LYS A 275 6.04 19.63 -8.07
N TRP A 276 6.46 18.60 -7.32
CA TRP A 276 6.74 17.28 -7.85
C TRP A 276 6.00 16.19 -7.07
N LEU A 277 5.65 15.14 -7.79
CA LEU A 277 5.17 13.88 -7.24
C LEU A 277 6.13 12.78 -7.68
N VAL A 278 6.81 12.13 -6.72
CA VAL A 278 7.61 10.92 -6.96
C VAL A 278 6.81 9.69 -6.60
N PHE A 279 6.98 8.60 -7.34
CA PHE A 279 6.30 7.34 -7.10
C PHE A 279 7.09 6.16 -7.69
N LEU A 280 6.76 4.96 -7.25
CA LEU A 280 7.38 3.71 -7.71
C LEU A 280 6.46 3.00 -8.69
N SER A 281 7.00 2.51 -9.79
CA SER A 281 6.24 1.79 -10.80
C SER A 281 6.81 0.40 -11.03
N PHE A 282 5.91 -0.57 -11.00
CA PHE A 282 6.20 -1.98 -11.25
C PHE A 282 5.78 -2.37 -12.66
N PRO A 283 6.33 -3.45 -13.22
CA PRO A 283 5.83 -4.02 -14.46
C PRO A 283 4.35 -4.36 -14.39
N LYS A 284 3.65 -4.24 -15.52
CA LYS A 284 2.23 -4.61 -15.67
C LYS A 284 1.95 -6.00 -15.12
N GLY A 285 0.90 -6.12 -14.31
CA GLY A 285 0.44 -7.38 -13.73
C GLY A 285 1.28 -7.88 -12.56
N THR A 286 2.17 -7.04 -12.00
CA THR A 286 2.88 -7.37 -10.76
C THR A 286 1.86 -7.49 -9.62
N PRO A 287 1.78 -8.63 -8.90
CA PRO A 287 0.86 -8.78 -7.79
C PRO A 287 1.24 -7.87 -6.62
N GLY A 288 0.39 -6.88 -6.32
CA GLY A 288 0.63 -5.92 -5.25
C GLY A 288 1.97 -5.19 -5.41
N HIS A 289 2.58 -4.83 -4.30
CA HIS A 289 3.91 -4.21 -4.26
C HIS A 289 4.98 -5.26 -3.89
N SER A 290 5.33 -6.12 -4.82
CA SER A 290 6.32 -7.20 -4.60
C SER A 290 7.63 -6.68 -4.02
N VAL A 291 8.27 -7.50 -3.18
CA VAL A 291 9.47 -7.10 -2.40
C VAL A 291 10.77 -7.13 -3.19
N LYS A 292 10.83 -7.78 -4.34
CA LYS A 292 12.07 -7.99 -5.12
C LYS A 292 11.72 -8.11 -6.59
N THR A 293 11.78 -6.99 -7.30
CA THR A 293 11.51 -6.97 -8.73
C THR A 293 12.17 -5.74 -9.37
N GLU A 294 12.29 -5.75 -10.68
CA GLU A 294 12.69 -4.55 -11.42
C GLU A 294 11.61 -3.49 -11.30
N VAL A 295 11.98 -2.32 -10.84
CA VAL A 295 11.07 -1.17 -10.67
C VAL A 295 11.63 0.07 -11.32
N GLN A 296 10.75 1.03 -11.54
CA GLN A 296 11.10 2.36 -12.01
C GLN A 296 10.73 3.39 -10.93
N LEU A 297 11.68 4.22 -10.57
CA LEU A 297 11.39 5.42 -9.82
C LEU A 297 11.02 6.50 -10.82
N ARG A 298 9.80 7.00 -10.71
CA ARG A 298 9.23 7.98 -11.65
C ARG A 298 8.82 9.26 -10.93
N MET A 299 8.78 10.34 -11.67
CA MET A 299 8.41 11.66 -11.16
C MET A 299 7.57 12.42 -12.20
N MET A 300 6.63 13.22 -11.72
CA MET A 300 5.81 14.12 -12.54
C MET A 300 5.58 15.45 -11.83
N PRO A 301 5.24 16.53 -12.54
CA PRO A 301 4.74 17.73 -11.91
C PRO A 301 3.47 17.44 -11.09
N MET A 302 3.32 18.13 -9.95
CA MET A 302 2.09 18.01 -9.15
C MET A 302 0.88 18.44 -9.98
N PRO A 303 -0.21 17.65 -10.02
CA PRO A 303 -1.42 18.00 -10.73
C PRO A 303 -2.04 19.28 -10.19
N GLN A 304 -2.30 20.23 -11.07
CA GLN A 304 -2.98 21.48 -10.74
C GLN A 304 -4.46 21.23 -10.46
N SER A 305 -5.10 22.14 -9.73
CA SER A 305 -6.54 22.08 -9.45
C SER A 305 -7.34 22.12 -10.78
N GLY A 306 -8.21 21.15 -11.01
CA GLY A 306 -9.16 21.12 -12.14
C GLY A 306 -8.81 20.26 -13.35
N GLY A 307 -7.77 19.41 -13.29
CA GLY A 307 -7.48 18.55 -14.43
C GLY A 307 -6.49 17.42 -14.19
N ALA A 308 -7.00 16.24 -13.80
CA ALA A 308 -6.18 15.03 -13.72
C ALA A 308 -5.72 14.51 -15.11
N GLN A 309 -6.39 14.90 -16.21
CA GLN A 309 -6.16 14.31 -17.54
C GLN A 309 -4.92 14.79 -18.30
N SER A 310 -4.21 15.82 -17.84
CA SER A 310 -3.04 16.35 -18.59
C SER A 310 -1.67 15.93 -18.07
N ALA A 311 -1.61 15.21 -16.96
CA ALA A 311 -0.34 14.93 -16.29
C ALA A 311 0.40 13.70 -16.83
N SER A 312 -0.28 12.72 -17.43
CA SER A 312 0.36 11.47 -17.93
C SER A 312 1.41 11.70 -19.03
N GLY A 313 1.35 12.82 -19.76
CA GLY A 313 2.34 13.17 -20.79
C GLY A 313 3.70 13.68 -20.23
N SER A 314 3.82 13.91 -18.93
CA SER A 314 5.01 14.53 -18.31
C SER A 314 5.74 13.64 -17.30
N ILE A 315 5.39 12.35 -17.23
CA ILE A 315 6.05 11.40 -16.33
C ILE A 315 7.47 11.13 -16.81
N GLN A 316 8.45 11.33 -15.93
CA GLN A 316 9.86 11.10 -16.18
C GLN A 316 10.32 9.86 -15.41
N VAL A 317 11.05 8.97 -16.07
CA VAL A 317 11.78 7.89 -15.40
C VAL A 317 13.10 8.46 -14.90
N LEU A 318 13.30 8.43 -13.59
CA LEU A 318 14.51 8.92 -12.94
C LEU A 318 15.61 7.85 -12.90
N THR A 319 15.23 6.63 -12.52
CA THR A 319 16.14 5.48 -12.50
C THR A 319 15.36 4.17 -12.52
N ARG A 320 16.04 3.09 -12.93
CA ARG A 320 15.54 1.69 -12.90
C ARG A 320 16.49 0.86 -12.08
N PHE A 321 15.98 -0.01 -11.25
CA PHE A 321 16.77 -0.86 -10.38
C PHE A 321 15.95 -2.02 -9.83
N PHE A 322 16.61 -2.97 -9.21
CA PHE A 322 15.97 -4.03 -8.47
C PHE A 322 15.56 -3.52 -7.08
N GLY A 323 14.25 -3.49 -6.81
CA GLY A 323 13.65 -2.84 -5.64
C GLY A 323 12.31 -3.48 -5.26
N GLY A 324 11.31 -2.63 -5.02
CA GLY A 324 9.96 -3.03 -4.67
C GLY A 324 9.49 -2.48 -3.33
N GLN A 325 8.73 -3.26 -2.58
CA GLN A 325 8.36 -2.89 -1.22
C GLN A 325 9.61 -2.58 -0.40
N GLY A 326 9.55 -1.53 0.43
CA GLY A 326 10.69 -1.02 1.19
C GLY A 326 11.49 0.06 0.45
N THR A 327 11.32 0.23 -0.85
CA THR A 327 12.07 1.24 -1.61
C THR A 327 11.75 2.66 -1.19
N ILE A 328 10.46 3.06 -1.24
CA ILE A 328 9.96 4.39 -0.87
C ILE A 328 8.57 4.31 -0.21
N ASN A 329 8.34 3.43 0.74
CA ASN A 329 7.01 3.22 1.33
C ASN A 329 6.43 4.44 2.04
N VAL A 330 7.26 5.37 2.46
CA VAL A 330 6.92 6.61 3.15
C VAL A 330 7.63 7.77 2.48
N ASN A 331 7.15 9.00 2.72
CA ASN A 331 7.74 10.19 2.09
C ASN A 331 9.22 10.32 2.42
N SER A 332 10.03 10.36 1.39
CA SER A 332 11.49 10.35 1.47
C SER A 332 12.15 11.60 0.88
N TRP A 333 11.39 12.66 0.64
CA TRP A 333 11.91 13.94 0.18
C TRP A 333 12.76 14.64 1.25
N SER A 334 13.85 15.27 0.82
CA SER A 334 14.56 16.24 1.66
C SER A 334 13.70 17.49 1.88
N PRO A 335 13.84 18.18 3.03
CA PRO A 335 12.99 19.34 3.35
C PRO A 335 13.09 20.49 2.34
N ASP A 336 14.22 20.60 1.62
CA ASP A 336 14.45 21.59 0.58
C ASP A 336 13.92 21.19 -0.81
N SER A 337 13.27 20.02 -0.91
CA SER A 337 12.71 19.47 -2.16
C SER A 337 13.73 19.23 -3.28
N LYS A 338 15.02 19.17 -2.97
CA LYS A 338 16.07 18.97 -3.97
C LYS A 338 16.51 17.53 -4.12
N LYS A 339 16.22 16.72 -3.12
CA LYS A 339 16.68 15.31 -3.04
C LYS A 339 15.59 14.43 -2.49
N PHE A 340 15.71 13.14 -2.77
CA PHE A 340 14.93 12.12 -2.04
C PHE A 340 15.76 10.86 -1.86
N ALA A 341 15.46 10.15 -0.78
CA ALA A 341 16.14 8.91 -0.44
C ALA A 341 15.33 7.70 -0.93
N PHE A 342 16.02 6.61 -1.30
CA PHE A 342 15.40 5.34 -1.67
C PHE A 342 16.34 4.17 -1.39
N VAL A 343 15.80 2.96 -1.38
CA VAL A 343 16.60 1.73 -1.29
C VAL A 343 16.50 0.93 -2.58
N SER A 344 17.63 0.45 -3.05
CA SER A 344 17.73 -0.60 -4.07
C SER A 344 18.35 -1.85 -3.47
N TYR A 345 18.07 -3.00 -4.09
CA TYR A 345 18.56 -4.29 -3.62
C TYR A 345 19.44 -4.98 -4.66
N GLU A 346 20.31 -5.83 -4.17
CA GLU A 346 21.15 -6.72 -4.95
C GLU A 346 21.05 -8.11 -4.32
N LEU A 347 20.73 -9.12 -5.13
CA LEU A 347 20.71 -10.51 -4.63
C LEU A 347 22.14 -10.99 -4.45
N LEU A 348 22.44 -11.51 -3.28
CA LEU A 348 23.70 -12.16 -3.00
C LEU A 348 23.63 -13.63 -3.46
N PRO A 349 24.73 -14.22 -3.90
CA PRO A 349 24.80 -15.60 -4.36
C PRO A 349 24.49 -16.62 -3.26
#